data_fd19349360ef5fbeb87286bf474ac0eb
#
_entry.id   fd19349360ef5fbeb87286bf474ac0eb
#
_cell.length_a   1.000
_cell.length_b   1.000
_cell.length_c   1.000
_cell.angle_alpha   90.00
_cell.angle_beta   90.00
_cell.angle_gamma   90.00
#
_symmetry.space_group_name_H-M   'P 1'
#
loop_
_entity.id
_entity.type
_entity.pdbx_description
1 polymer ?
#
loop_
_entity_poly.entity_id
_entity_poly.type
_entity_poly.pdbx_seq_one_letter_code
_entity_poly.pdbx_strand_id
1 'polypeptide(L)'
;MSNVTIVFWSGTGNTAMMAEMIAAGVSEAGRTAQVVPVESVSAADLKEEKAFALGCPSMGEEQLEETIMEPFMEELDSMISGKNVGLFGSYGWGNEEWMRDWEDRIQSDGAALVNGEGVACNGAPDGEAEEALKELGRALAALV
;
A
#
# COMPACT_ATOMS: atom_id res chain seq x y z
N MET A 1 -10.84 9.16 16.91
CA MET A 1 -10.46 9.64 15.60
C MET A 1 -9.78 8.56 14.82
N SER A 2 -10.28 8.34 13.63
CA SER A 2 -9.76 7.26 12.81
C SER A 2 -8.77 7.79 11.80
N ASN A 3 -7.56 7.24 11.81
CA ASN A 3 -6.52 7.56 10.86
C ASN A 3 -6.31 6.41 9.91
N VAL A 4 -5.88 6.71 8.69
CA VAL A 4 -5.46 5.71 7.73
C VAL A 4 -3.94 5.79 7.62
N THR A 5 -3.27 4.70 7.96
CA THR A 5 -1.81 4.62 7.84
C THR A 5 -1.44 4.13 6.45
N ILE A 6 -0.50 4.81 5.82
CA ILE A 6 -0.02 4.48 4.49
C ILE A 6 1.49 4.23 4.61
N VAL A 7 1.88 2.97 4.54
CA VAL A 7 3.27 2.54 4.73
C VAL A 7 3.89 2.28 3.36
N PHE A 8 5.09 2.80 3.13
CA PHE A 8 5.73 2.62 1.82
C PHE A 8 7.24 2.49 1.93
N TRP A 9 7.81 1.83 0.93
CA TRP A 9 9.24 1.86 0.64
C TRP A 9 9.40 2.52 -0.73
N SER A 10 10.34 3.44 -0.86
CA SER A 10 10.53 4.14 -2.13
C SER A 10 12.02 4.40 -2.36
N GLY A 11 12.53 3.99 -3.51
CA GLY A 11 13.91 4.26 -3.89
C GLY A 11 14.04 5.52 -4.75
N THR A 12 13.13 5.69 -5.73
CA THR A 12 13.20 6.80 -6.69
C THR A 12 12.27 7.96 -6.37
N GLY A 13 11.31 7.76 -5.46
CA GLY A 13 10.32 8.77 -5.11
C GLY A 13 8.96 8.56 -5.77
N ASN A 14 8.83 7.70 -6.77
CA ASN A 14 7.55 7.48 -7.44
C ASN A 14 6.51 6.88 -6.49
N THR A 15 6.89 5.85 -5.73
CA THR A 15 5.97 5.23 -4.78
C THR A 15 5.62 6.20 -3.65
N ALA A 16 6.57 7.05 -3.23
CA ALA A 16 6.28 8.08 -2.24
C ALA A 16 5.24 9.07 -2.75
N MET A 17 5.31 9.48 -4.03
CA MET A 17 4.30 10.35 -4.62
C MET A 17 2.93 9.67 -4.64
N MET A 18 2.90 8.36 -4.94
CA MET A 18 1.66 7.59 -4.91
C MET A 18 1.04 7.61 -3.50
N ALA A 19 1.86 7.45 -2.47
CA ALA A 19 1.39 7.49 -1.09
C ALA A 19 0.73 8.83 -0.75
N GLU A 20 1.31 9.94 -1.24
CA GLU A 20 0.72 11.27 -1.01
C GLU A 20 -0.63 11.43 -1.72
N MET A 21 -0.79 10.82 -2.89
CA MET A 21 -2.06 10.87 -3.61
C MET A 21 -3.15 10.09 -2.89
N ILE A 22 -2.79 8.94 -2.30
CA ILE A 22 -3.72 8.18 -1.46
C ILE A 22 -4.12 9.04 -0.25
N ALA A 23 -3.15 9.71 0.37
CA ALA A 23 -3.40 10.58 1.50
C ALA A 23 -4.38 11.70 1.14
N ALA A 24 -4.26 12.26 -0.05
CA ALA A 24 -5.20 13.29 -0.52
C ALA A 24 -6.63 12.74 -0.57
N GLY A 25 -6.80 11.51 -1.06
CA GLY A 25 -8.12 10.86 -1.09
C GLY A 25 -8.70 10.63 0.30
N VAL A 26 -7.85 10.23 1.24
CA VAL A 26 -8.25 10.07 2.65
C VAL A 26 -8.74 11.40 3.22
N SER A 27 -8.01 12.47 2.97
CA SER A 27 -8.37 13.80 3.45
C SER A 27 -9.67 14.30 2.82
N GLU A 28 -9.89 14.05 1.53
CA GLU A 28 -11.14 14.41 0.85
C GLU A 28 -12.34 13.73 1.49
N ALA A 29 -12.14 12.54 2.03
CA ALA A 29 -13.22 11.79 2.69
C ALA A 29 -13.39 12.16 4.17
N GLY A 30 -12.66 13.16 4.66
CA GLY A 30 -12.82 13.65 6.03
C GLY A 30 -12.07 12.88 7.09
N ARG A 31 -11.11 12.06 6.70
CA ARG A 31 -10.24 11.33 7.65
C ARG A 31 -8.83 11.90 7.60
N THR A 32 -7.99 11.45 8.52
CA THR A 32 -6.59 11.86 8.58
C THR A 32 -5.70 10.75 8.06
N ALA A 33 -4.81 11.08 7.12
CA ALA A 33 -3.83 10.14 6.60
C ALA A 33 -2.51 10.30 7.34
N GLN A 34 -1.85 9.19 7.61
CA GLN A 34 -0.52 9.16 8.17
C GLN A 34 0.39 8.43 7.20
N VAL A 35 1.22 9.16 6.48
CA VAL A 35 2.13 8.61 5.48
C VAL A 35 3.48 8.37 6.17
N VAL A 36 3.91 7.11 6.21
CA VAL A 36 5.14 6.74 6.93
C VAL A 36 6.02 5.83 6.08
N PRO A 37 7.32 6.10 6.01
CA PRO A 37 8.23 5.13 5.40
C PRO A 37 8.30 3.87 6.25
N VAL A 38 8.46 2.73 5.60
CA VAL A 38 8.45 1.43 6.29
C VAL A 38 9.53 1.32 7.37
N GLU A 39 10.63 2.06 7.21
CA GLU A 39 11.71 2.09 8.20
C GLU A 39 11.30 2.73 9.52
N SER A 40 10.21 3.51 9.51
CA SER A 40 9.76 4.28 10.67
C SER A 40 8.58 3.64 11.39
N VAL A 41 8.15 2.46 10.98
CA VAL A 41 6.99 1.79 11.55
C VAL A 41 7.30 0.31 11.73
N SER A 42 6.68 -0.32 12.73
CA SER A 42 6.80 -1.76 12.91
C SER A 42 5.47 -2.43 12.55
N ALA A 43 5.52 -3.73 12.26
CA ALA A 43 4.30 -4.50 11.99
C ALA A 43 3.33 -4.42 13.18
N ALA A 44 3.86 -4.42 14.39
CA ALA A 44 3.05 -4.33 15.60
C ALA A 44 2.26 -3.03 15.68
N ASP A 45 2.76 -1.95 15.08
CA ASP A 45 2.06 -0.66 15.06
C ASP A 45 0.76 -0.73 14.28
N LEU A 46 0.60 -1.70 13.39
CA LEU A 46 -0.62 -1.86 12.58
C LEU A 46 -1.60 -2.86 13.21
N LYS A 47 -1.26 -3.44 14.34
CA LYS A 47 -2.06 -4.51 14.95
C LYS A 47 -3.50 -4.10 15.22
N GLU A 48 -3.72 -2.86 15.66
CA GLU A 48 -5.05 -2.38 16.00
C GLU A 48 -5.76 -1.67 14.86
N GLU A 49 -5.12 -1.53 13.70
CA GLU A 49 -5.73 -0.84 12.58
C GLU A 49 -6.57 -1.78 11.75
N LYS A 50 -7.77 -1.32 11.37
CA LYS A 50 -8.71 -2.11 10.59
C LYS A 50 -8.43 -2.05 9.10
N ALA A 51 -7.87 -0.93 8.64
CA ALA A 51 -7.59 -0.69 7.23
C ALA A 51 -6.34 0.17 7.09
N PHE A 52 -5.47 -0.20 6.16
CA PHE A 52 -4.25 0.57 5.88
C PHE A 52 -3.77 0.24 4.47
N ALA A 53 -2.78 1.01 3.99
CA ALA A 53 -2.20 0.79 2.67
C ALA A 53 -0.72 0.46 2.80
N LEU A 54 -0.25 -0.40 1.91
CA LEU A 54 1.15 -0.79 1.81
C LEU A 54 1.64 -0.53 0.40
N GLY A 55 2.79 0.13 0.28
CA GLY A 55 3.36 0.47 -1.03
C GLY A 55 4.81 0.07 -1.15
N CYS A 56 5.15 -0.46 -2.32
CA CYS A 56 6.52 -0.87 -2.65
C CYS A 56 6.63 -0.99 -4.16
N PRO A 57 7.69 -0.42 -4.77
CA PRO A 57 7.89 -0.61 -6.21
C PRO A 57 8.32 -2.02 -6.52
N SER A 58 8.20 -2.40 -7.80
CA SER A 58 8.74 -3.65 -8.28
C SER A 58 10.28 -3.58 -8.22
N MET A 59 10.90 -4.55 -7.57
CA MET A 59 12.35 -4.59 -7.38
C MET A 59 12.90 -5.90 -7.93
N GLY A 60 14.16 -5.87 -8.34
CA GLY A 60 14.86 -7.06 -8.83
C GLY A 60 14.09 -7.75 -9.94
N GLU A 61 13.69 -8.99 -9.74
CA GLU A 61 12.93 -9.78 -10.71
C GLU A 61 11.44 -9.76 -10.38
N GLU A 62 10.84 -8.58 -10.37
CA GLU A 62 9.44 -8.35 -10.03
C GLU A 62 9.09 -8.93 -8.66
N GLN A 63 9.77 -8.40 -7.64
CA GLN A 63 9.53 -8.80 -6.26
C GLN A 63 9.57 -7.57 -5.36
N LEU A 64 9.17 -7.74 -4.11
CA LEU A 64 9.24 -6.67 -3.13
C LEU A 64 10.70 -6.39 -2.78
N GLU A 65 10.95 -5.17 -2.29
CA GLU A 65 12.29 -4.82 -1.81
C GLU A 65 12.68 -5.77 -0.67
N GLU A 66 13.84 -6.39 -0.77
CA GLU A 66 14.15 -7.57 0.04
C GLU A 66 14.79 -7.30 1.40
N THR A 67 15.34 -6.10 1.63
CA THR A 67 16.09 -5.84 2.86
C THR A 67 15.23 -5.24 3.97
N ILE A 68 14.16 -4.52 3.63
CA ILE A 68 13.31 -3.84 4.61
C ILE A 68 11.84 -4.22 4.41
N MET A 69 11.32 -4.11 3.19
CA MET A 69 9.92 -4.36 2.94
C MET A 69 9.54 -5.83 3.08
N GLU A 70 10.36 -6.74 2.55
CA GLU A 70 10.07 -8.16 2.65
C GLU A 70 10.07 -8.65 4.12
N PRO A 71 11.06 -8.31 4.94
CA PRO A 71 11.00 -8.66 6.37
C PRO A 71 9.80 -8.07 7.09
N PHE A 72 9.40 -6.85 6.74
CA PHE A 72 8.20 -6.23 7.30
C PHE A 72 6.96 -7.04 6.94
N MET A 73 6.85 -7.48 5.68
CA MET A 73 5.74 -8.31 5.23
C MET A 73 5.72 -9.67 5.93
N GLU A 74 6.90 -10.27 6.17
CA GLU A 74 6.97 -11.54 6.87
C GLU A 74 6.36 -11.44 8.27
N GLU A 75 6.55 -10.31 8.95
CA GLU A 75 5.91 -10.10 10.24
C GLU A 75 4.41 -9.86 10.10
N LEU A 76 4.00 -9.10 9.07
CA LEU A 76 2.58 -8.81 8.84
C LEU A 76 1.78 -10.05 8.45
N ASP A 77 2.40 -11.01 7.77
CA ASP A 77 1.68 -12.17 7.24
C ASP A 77 0.85 -12.90 8.30
N SER A 78 1.30 -12.90 9.55
CA SER A 78 0.59 -13.57 10.65
C SER A 78 -0.36 -12.64 11.40
N MET A 79 -0.51 -11.38 11.00
CA MET A 79 -1.23 -10.36 11.76
C MET A 79 -2.41 -9.73 11.03
N ILE A 80 -2.54 -9.93 9.72
CA ILE A 80 -3.47 -9.15 8.91
C ILE A 80 -4.78 -9.86 8.59
N SER A 81 -5.00 -11.04 9.11
CA SER A 81 -6.27 -11.74 8.90
C SER A 81 -7.44 -10.89 9.38
N GLY A 82 -8.42 -10.72 8.53
CA GLY A 82 -9.62 -9.93 8.83
C GLY A 82 -9.46 -8.43 8.62
N LYS A 83 -8.27 -7.97 8.23
CA LYS A 83 -8.04 -6.54 7.98
C LYS A 83 -8.26 -6.20 6.50
N ASN A 84 -8.48 -4.91 6.24
CA ASN A 84 -8.62 -4.40 4.88
C ASN A 84 -7.31 -3.73 4.47
N VAL A 85 -6.70 -4.22 3.40
CA VAL A 85 -5.38 -3.76 2.97
C VAL A 85 -5.42 -3.27 1.54
N GLY A 86 -4.94 -2.04 1.31
CA GLY A 86 -4.74 -1.50 -0.02
C GLY A 86 -3.28 -1.64 -0.42
N LEU A 87 -3.01 -1.94 -1.68
CA LEU A 87 -1.65 -2.10 -2.19
C LEU A 87 -1.39 -1.11 -3.32
N PHE A 88 -0.17 -0.62 -3.39
CA PHE A 88 0.24 0.28 -4.47
C PHE A 88 1.74 0.19 -4.72
N GLY A 89 2.16 0.64 -5.90
CA GLY A 89 3.58 0.69 -6.22
C GLY A 89 3.83 1.05 -7.67
N SER A 90 5.05 1.53 -7.95
CA SER A 90 5.49 1.85 -9.31
C SER A 90 6.37 0.74 -9.85
N TYR A 91 6.52 0.70 -11.18
CA TYR A 91 7.43 -0.26 -11.81
C TYR A 91 8.05 0.38 -13.05
N GLY A 92 9.22 -0.14 -13.47
CA GLY A 92 9.91 0.36 -14.65
C GLY A 92 9.82 -0.62 -15.83
N TRP A 93 9.64 -1.91 -15.55
CA TRP A 93 9.54 -2.95 -16.56
C TRP A 93 8.75 -4.14 -16.01
N GLY A 94 8.40 -5.05 -16.87
CA GLY A 94 7.66 -6.24 -16.48
C GLY A 94 6.15 -6.06 -16.62
N ASN A 95 5.40 -7.02 -16.10
CA ASN A 95 3.95 -7.14 -16.30
C ASN A 95 3.16 -7.03 -14.99
N GLU A 96 3.67 -6.29 -13.99
CA GLU A 96 3.02 -6.12 -12.69
C GLU A 96 2.93 -7.42 -11.88
N GLU A 97 3.82 -8.36 -12.16
CA GLU A 97 3.80 -9.66 -11.50
C GLU A 97 4.00 -9.53 -10.00
N TRP A 98 4.89 -8.63 -9.55
CA TRP A 98 5.12 -8.41 -8.12
C TRP A 98 3.82 -7.96 -7.43
N MET A 99 2.99 -7.19 -8.11
CA MET A 99 1.73 -6.71 -7.54
C MET A 99 0.73 -7.85 -7.45
N ARG A 100 0.63 -8.68 -8.51
CA ARG A 100 -0.28 -9.83 -8.49
C ARG A 100 0.11 -10.82 -7.40
N ASP A 101 1.41 -11.07 -7.25
CA ASP A 101 1.92 -11.94 -6.19
C ASP A 101 1.62 -11.36 -4.80
N TRP A 102 1.76 -10.06 -4.66
CA TRP A 102 1.49 -9.39 -3.38
C TRP A 102 -0.01 -9.46 -3.03
N GLU A 103 -0.86 -9.26 -4.03
CA GLU A 103 -2.32 -9.40 -3.84
C GLU A 103 -2.66 -10.81 -3.35
N ASP A 104 -2.10 -11.82 -4.00
CA ASP A 104 -2.33 -13.20 -3.61
C ASP A 104 -1.82 -13.48 -2.20
N ARG A 105 -0.68 -12.91 -1.85
CA ARG A 105 -0.05 -13.07 -0.54
C ARG A 105 -0.96 -12.56 0.57
N ILE A 106 -1.45 -11.33 0.47
CA ILE A 106 -2.27 -10.78 1.54
C ILE A 106 -3.63 -11.48 1.63
N GLN A 107 -4.17 -11.89 0.50
CA GLN A 107 -5.43 -12.65 0.51
C GLN A 107 -5.24 -14.04 1.13
N SER A 108 -4.11 -14.68 0.88
CA SER A 108 -3.77 -15.96 1.53
C SER A 108 -3.60 -15.77 3.03
N ASP A 109 -3.18 -14.60 3.48
CA ASP A 109 -3.04 -14.28 4.90
C ASP A 109 -4.38 -13.97 5.56
N GLY A 110 -5.47 -13.94 4.80
CA GLY A 110 -6.81 -13.69 5.31
C GLY A 110 -7.26 -12.23 5.27
N ALA A 111 -6.49 -11.35 4.64
CA ALA A 111 -6.87 -9.94 4.50
C ALA A 111 -7.78 -9.75 3.29
N ALA A 112 -8.62 -8.72 3.36
CA ALA A 112 -9.43 -8.29 2.23
C ALA A 112 -8.65 -7.25 1.44
N LEU A 113 -8.58 -7.44 0.13
CA LEU A 113 -7.88 -6.50 -0.76
C LEU A 113 -8.84 -5.37 -1.12
N VAL A 114 -8.51 -4.15 -0.70
CA VAL A 114 -9.35 -2.98 -0.94
C VAL A 114 -9.44 -2.70 -2.43
N ASN A 115 -10.65 -2.48 -2.92
CA ASN A 115 -11.00 -2.26 -4.32
C ASN A 115 -10.72 -3.47 -5.24
N GLY A 116 -10.35 -4.61 -4.66
CA GLY A 116 -10.15 -5.84 -5.43
C GLY A 116 -8.84 -5.95 -6.18
N GLU A 117 -8.02 -4.88 -6.18
CA GLU A 117 -6.71 -4.90 -6.83
C GLU A 117 -5.81 -3.81 -6.30
N GLY A 118 -4.51 -4.01 -6.39
CA GLY A 118 -3.53 -2.98 -6.07
C GLY A 118 -3.41 -1.97 -7.21
N VAL A 119 -2.97 -0.76 -6.88
CA VAL A 119 -2.74 0.28 -7.88
C VAL A 119 -1.27 0.24 -8.30
N ALA A 120 -1.03 -0.06 -9.57
CA ALA A 120 0.32 -0.10 -10.14
C ALA A 120 0.43 0.96 -11.24
N CYS A 121 1.56 1.65 -11.32
CA CYS A 121 1.80 2.58 -12.42
C CYS A 121 3.24 2.45 -12.92
N ASN A 122 3.42 2.71 -14.21
CA ASN A 122 4.74 2.67 -14.83
C ASN A 122 5.42 4.02 -14.64
N GLY A 123 6.52 4.04 -13.90
CA GLY A 123 7.24 5.27 -13.59
C GLY A 123 6.48 6.16 -12.63
N ALA A 124 6.50 7.47 -12.89
CA ALA A 124 5.79 8.44 -12.06
C ALA A 124 4.28 8.34 -12.27
N PRO A 125 3.47 8.53 -11.23
CA PRO A 125 2.02 8.46 -11.38
C PRO A 125 1.51 9.59 -12.29
N ASP A 126 0.64 9.23 -13.23
CA ASP A 126 -0.02 10.16 -14.15
C ASP A 126 -1.43 10.50 -13.63
N GLY A 127 -2.22 11.22 -14.44
CA GLY A 127 -3.56 11.63 -14.02
C GLY A 127 -4.51 10.47 -13.77
N GLU A 128 -4.38 9.39 -14.54
CA GLU A 128 -5.21 8.20 -14.36
C GLU A 128 -4.83 7.47 -13.08
N ALA A 129 -3.52 7.34 -12.81
CA ALA A 129 -3.03 6.74 -11.58
C ALA A 129 -3.42 7.60 -10.38
N GLU A 130 -3.33 8.91 -10.50
CA GLU A 130 -3.72 9.82 -9.41
C GLU A 130 -5.18 9.60 -9.00
N GLU A 131 -6.09 9.48 -9.97
CA GLU A 131 -7.49 9.25 -9.66
C GLU A 131 -7.71 7.89 -8.97
N ALA A 132 -7.03 6.84 -9.45
CA ALA A 132 -7.12 5.53 -8.83
C ALA A 132 -6.57 5.53 -7.39
N LEU A 133 -5.50 6.28 -7.15
CA LEU A 133 -4.90 6.39 -5.81
C LEU A 133 -5.78 7.17 -4.86
N LYS A 134 -6.39 8.27 -5.32
CA LYS A 134 -7.36 9.01 -4.52
C LYS A 134 -8.57 8.15 -4.18
N GLU A 135 -9.04 7.37 -5.15
CA GLU A 135 -10.16 6.45 -4.94
C GLU A 135 -9.81 5.40 -3.87
N LEU A 136 -8.58 4.88 -3.92
CA LEU A 136 -8.10 3.96 -2.89
C LEU A 136 -8.12 4.64 -1.51
N GLY A 137 -7.68 5.89 -1.44
CA GLY A 137 -7.70 6.66 -0.20
C GLY A 137 -9.12 6.84 0.34
N ARG A 138 -10.05 7.19 -0.53
CA ARG A 138 -11.46 7.35 -0.13
C ARG A 138 -12.04 6.03 0.36
N ALA A 139 -11.71 4.93 -0.32
CA ALA A 139 -12.19 3.61 0.08
C ALA A 139 -11.65 3.20 1.45
N LEU A 140 -10.36 3.43 1.70
CA LEU A 140 -9.75 3.15 3.00
C LEU A 140 -10.39 3.99 4.11
N ALA A 141 -10.65 5.27 3.83
CA ALA A 141 -11.26 6.17 4.80
C ALA A 141 -12.67 5.69 5.21
N ALA A 142 -13.40 5.07 4.28
CA ALA A 142 -14.73 4.55 4.57
C ALA A 142 -14.71 3.31 5.46
N LEU A 143 -13.56 2.67 5.62
CA LEU A 143 -13.41 1.43 6.37
C LEU A 143 -12.89 1.64 7.80
N VAL A 144 -12.61 2.87 8.18
CA VAL A 144 -12.10 3.19 9.53
C VAL A 144 -13.06 4.06 10.30
#